data_69c7be1dcd46905667f50c32c752e82b
#
_entry.id   69c7be1dcd46905667f50c32c752e82b
#
_cell.length_a   1.000
_cell.length_b   1.000
_cell.length_c   1.000
_cell.angle_alpha   90.00
_cell.angle_beta   90.00
_cell.angle_gamma   90.00
#
_symmetry.space_group_name_H-M   'P 1'
#
loop_
_entity.id
_entity.type
_entity.pdbx_description
1 polymer ?
#
loop_
_entity_poly.entity_id
_entity_poly.type
_entity_poly.pdbx_seq_one_letter_code
_entity_poly.pdbx_strand_id
1 'polypeptide(L)'
;HITKPIRFVLPHVPSLRPTWLIRLGLILYDWMGGVITLPKSKVINLENDYDENPIKSDYTKGYEYSDLFVDDARLVLLNAQDAISKGAKIYTNANIQKVIRKKYNWEVFLNNGEILYSKVIINASGPYALDVLNNLIGIQSRKKIRHVQGSHIITEKLYKGEQAYILQLDDKRIIFLIPYLDKYTLIGTTDHEVKSYDNPKITDIEKKYLISSVNKFIKNKITEDNIIWTYSGVRPLVEDLSENASKITRDYTFEIDDKDAPILTVF
;
A
#
# COMPACT_ATOMS: atom_id res chain seq x y z
N HIS A 1 -5.32 -20.00 -4.29
CA HIS A 1 -4.10 -19.29 -3.93
C HIS A 1 -4.34 -17.77 -4.03
N ILE A 2 -3.84 -17.02 -3.05
CA ILE A 2 -4.07 -15.57 -2.92
C ILE A 2 -2.97 -14.80 -3.64
N THR A 3 -1.78 -15.39 -3.73
CA THR A 3 -0.59 -14.75 -4.29
C THR A 3 -0.23 -15.35 -5.63
N LYS A 4 0.22 -14.51 -6.55
CA LYS A 4 0.76 -14.91 -7.86
C LYS A 4 2.13 -14.27 -8.05
N PRO A 5 3.10 -14.99 -8.65
CA PRO A 5 4.33 -14.35 -9.10
C PRO A 5 4.03 -13.26 -10.13
N ILE A 6 4.72 -12.14 -10.01
CA ILE A 6 4.69 -11.06 -11.00
C ILE A 6 6.12 -10.66 -11.34
N ARG A 7 6.36 -10.31 -12.59
CA ARG A 7 7.64 -9.75 -13.04
C ARG A 7 7.55 -8.24 -13.03
N PHE A 8 8.46 -7.59 -12.33
CA PHE A 8 8.62 -6.14 -12.36
C PHE A 8 9.73 -5.74 -13.29
N VAL A 9 9.44 -4.78 -14.14
CA VAL A 9 10.38 -4.17 -15.08
C VAL A 9 10.68 -2.76 -14.62
N LEU A 10 11.95 -2.48 -14.39
CA LEU A 10 12.48 -1.18 -14.01
C LEU A 10 13.25 -0.59 -15.21
N PRO A 11 12.69 0.36 -15.98
CA PRO A 11 13.43 1.08 -17.00
C PRO A 11 14.60 1.84 -16.37
N HIS A 12 15.77 1.73 -16.96
CA HIS A 12 16.96 2.41 -16.44
C HIS A 12 16.95 3.90 -16.78
N VAL A 13 16.98 4.73 -15.77
CA VAL A 13 17.13 6.19 -15.86
C VAL A 13 18.54 6.55 -15.41
N PRO A 14 19.48 6.86 -16.35
CA PRO A 14 20.90 7.03 -16.01
C PRO A 14 21.20 8.14 -15.00
N SER A 15 20.36 9.19 -14.97
CA SER A 15 20.51 10.33 -14.05
C SER A 15 20.22 9.99 -12.59
N LEU A 16 19.53 8.88 -12.32
CA LEU A 16 19.08 8.55 -10.96
C LEU A 16 20.06 7.62 -10.23
N ARG A 17 20.42 6.51 -10.84
CA ARG A 17 21.32 5.51 -10.23
C ARG A 17 22.19 4.83 -11.29
N PRO A 18 23.49 4.61 -11.00
CA PRO A 18 24.35 3.90 -11.95
C PRO A 18 23.95 2.41 -12.03
N THR A 19 24.15 1.84 -13.22
CA THR A 19 23.82 0.45 -13.55
C THR A 19 24.37 -0.58 -12.55
N TRP A 20 25.62 -0.42 -12.15
CA TRP A 20 26.28 -1.37 -11.26
C TRP A 20 25.64 -1.41 -9.88
N LEU A 21 25.15 -0.27 -9.36
CA LEU A 21 24.50 -0.17 -8.05
C LEU A 21 23.12 -0.86 -8.07
N ILE A 22 22.34 -0.64 -9.14
CA ILE A 22 21.05 -1.32 -9.31
C ILE A 22 21.29 -2.84 -9.40
N ARG A 23 22.27 -3.27 -10.19
CA ARG A 23 22.57 -4.69 -10.36
C ARG A 23 23.02 -5.35 -9.06
N LEU A 24 23.87 -4.68 -8.30
CA LEU A 24 24.29 -5.17 -6.97
C LEU A 24 23.09 -5.32 -6.03
N GLY A 25 22.21 -4.31 -5.98
CA GLY A 25 21.00 -4.36 -5.17
C GLY A 25 20.08 -5.53 -5.54
N LEU A 26 19.88 -5.78 -6.83
CA LEU A 26 19.05 -6.89 -7.32
C LEU A 26 19.67 -8.27 -7.04
N ILE A 27 21.01 -8.39 -7.11
CA ILE A 27 21.71 -9.63 -6.73
C ILE A 27 21.54 -9.90 -5.23
N LEU A 28 21.67 -8.87 -4.39
CA LEU A 28 21.43 -9.00 -2.95
C LEU A 28 19.97 -9.36 -2.65
N TYR A 29 19.03 -8.75 -3.38
CA TYR A 29 17.60 -9.06 -3.28
C TYR A 29 17.33 -10.54 -3.61
N ASP A 30 17.87 -11.04 -4.72
CA ASP A 30 17.75 -12.44 -5.11
C ASP A 30 18.36 -13.40 -4.06
N TRP A 31 19.44 -12.97 -3.43
CA TRP A 31 20.15 -13.81 -2.43
C TRP A 31 19.42 -13.81 -1.07
N MET A 32 18.86 -12.68 -0.64
CA MET A 32 18.14 -12.57 0.64
C MET A 32 16.86 -13.40 0.68
N GLY A 33 16.25 -13.70 -0.48
CA GLY A 33 15.02 -14.49 -0.58
C GLY A 33 15.18 -15.99 -0.22
N GLY A 34 16.38 -16.49 0.05
CA GLY A 34 16.62 -17.90 0.39
C GLY A 34 16.40 -18.85 -0.80
N VAL A 35 15.77 -20.00 -0.57
CA VAL A 35 15.43 -20.94 -1.66
C VAL A 35 14.26 -20.39 -2.46
N ILE A 36 14.56 -19.78 -3.59
CA ILE A 36 13.58 -19.10 -4.42
C ILE A 36 13.19 -20.00 -5.59
N THR A 37 11.90 -20.24 -5.74
CA THR A 37 11.30 -20.89 -6.91
C THR A 37 11.02 -19.90 -8.05
N LEU A 38 11.19 -18.58 -7.80
CA LEU A 38 10.92 -17.52 -8.76
C LEU A 38 12.17 -17.25 -9.62
N PRO A 39 11.99 -16.83 -10.90
CA PRO A 39 13.10 -16.45 -11.75
C PRO A 39 13.92 -15.31 -11.15
N LYS A 40 15.25 -15.43 -11.21
CA LYS A 40 16.19 -14.41 -10.73
C LYS A 40 16.08 -13.11 -11.53
N SER A 41 16.61 -12.06 -10.94
CA SER A 41 16.73 -10.76 -11.63
C SER A 41 17.69 -10.82 -12.80
N LYS A 42 17.37 -10.10 -13.87
CA LYS A 42 18.21 -9.97 -15.07
C LYS A 42 18.21 -8.55 -15.62
N VAL A 43 19.23 -8.25 -16.40
CA VAL A 43 19.25 -7.07 -17.26
C VAL A 43 18.49 -7.41 -18.54
N ILE A 44 17.68 -6.50 -19.01
CA ILE A 44 16.87 -6.67 -20.21
C ILE A 44 17.10 -5.52 -21.20
N ASN A 45 16.85 -5.81 -22.47
CA ASN A 45 16.68 -4.83 -23.52
C ASN A 45 15.19 -4.58 -23.73
N LEU A 46 14.73 -3.37 -23.39
CA LEU A 46 13.30 -3.02 -23.43
C LEU A 46 12.73 -3.05 -24.86
N GLU A 47 13.53 -2.91 -25.89
CA GLU A 47 13.04 -2.95 -27.28
C GLU A 47 12.78 -4.37 -27.76
N ASN A 48 13.59 -5.35 -27.30
CA ASN A 48 13.64 -6.69 -27.88
C ASN A 48 13.05 -7.78 -26.98
N ASP A 49 13.05 -7.56 -25.65
CA ASP A 49 12.68 -8.61 -24.68
C ASP A 49 11.17 -8.66 -24.38
N TYR A 50 10.42 -7.64 -24.82
CA TYR A 50 8.97 -7.58 -24.61
C TYR A 50 8.23 -7.14 -25.88
N ASP A 51 7.33 -7.97 -26.35
CA ASP A 51 6.39 -7.59 -27.39
C ASP A 51 5.46 -6.47 -26.87
N GLU A 52 5.21 -5.46 -27.72
CA GLU A 52 4.34 -4.33 -27.41
C GLU A 52 4.71 -3.58 -26.09
N ASN A 53 6.00 -3.46 -25.81
CA ASN A 53 6.50 -2.67 -24.70
C ASN A 53 5.97 -1.22 -24.75
N PRO A 54 5.28 -0.75 -23.68
CA PRO A 54 4.73 0.61 -23.65
C PRO A 54 5.78 1.71 -23.46
N ILE A 55 7.02 1.35 -23.07
CA ILE A 55 8.07 2.30 -22.72
C ILE A 55 8.70 2.88 -23.97
N LYS A 56 8.97 4.21 -23.97
CA LYS A 56 9.60 4.93 -25.07
C LYS A 56 10.97 4.33 -25.43
N SER A 57 11.35 4.46 -26.69
CA SER A 57 12.64 3.99 -27.22
C SER A 57 13.87 4.68 -26.60
N ASP A 58 13.71 5.84 -25.97
CA ASP A 58 14.78 6.50 -25.21
C ASP A 58 15.30 5.64 -24.04
N TYR A 59 14.47 4.72 -23.56
CA TYR A 59 14.81 3.75 -22.50
C TYR A 59 15.07 2.38 -23.10
N THR A 60 16.29 2.14 -23.54
CA THR A 60 16.67 0.86 -24.19
C THR A 60 16.97 -0.23 -23.18
N LYS A 61 17.46 0.12 -21.99
CA LYS A 61 17.88 -0.80 -20.94
C LYS A 61 16.92 -0.80 -19.77
N GLY A 62 16.69 -1.99 -19.21
CA GLY A 62 15.91 -2.18 -18.01
C GLY A 62 16.45 -3.31 -17.15
N TYR A 63 15.80 -3.48 -16.01
CA TYR A 63 16.04 -4.59 -15.08
C TYR A 63 14.71 -5.27 -14.80
N GLU A 64 14.74 -6.58 -14.80
CA GLU A 64 13.58 -7.40 -14.48
C GLU A 64 13.85 -8.19 -13.21
N TYR A 65 12.89 -8.25 -12.30
CA TYR A 65 12.96 -9.06 -11.10
C TYR A 65 11.58 -9.63 -10.73
N SER A 66 11.56 -10.63 -9.89
CA SER A 66 10.32 -11.26 -9.43
C SER A 66 9.85 -10.67 -8.12
N ASP A 67 8.53 -10.56 -7.99
CA ASP A 67 7.84 -10.22 -6.75
C ASP A 67 6.52 -10.99 -6.70
N LEU A 68 5.70 -10.74 -5.69
CA LEU A 68 4.40 -11.38 -5.52
C LEU A 68 3.29 -10.33 -5.65
N PHE A 69 2.34 -10.60 -6.53
CA PHE A 69 1.07 -9.90 -6.55
C PHE A 69 0.10 -10.57 -5.57
N VAL A 70 -0.61 -9.78 -4.82
CA VAL A 70 -1.69 -10.24 -3.94
C VAL A 70 -2.94 -9.40 -4.18
N ASP A 71 -4.09 -10.05 -4.21
CA ASP A 71 -5.39 -9.38 -4.10
C ASP A 71 -5.62 -9.09 -2.61
N ASP A 72 -5.36 -7.85 -2.21
CA ASP A 72 -5.38 -7.40 -0.81
C ASP A 72 -6.78 -7.48 -0.18
N ALA A 73 -7.83 -7.13 -0.91
CA ALA A 73 -9.21 -7.26 -0.45
C ALA A 73 -9.57 -8.73 -0.18
N ARG A 74 -9.19 -9.61 -1.08
CA ARG A 74 -9.40 -11.06 -0.92
C ARG A 74 -8.57 -11.62 0.24
N LEU A 75 -7.35 -11.14 0.44
CA LEU A 75 -6.52 -11.53 1.59
C LEU A 75 -7.22 -11.20 2.91
N VAL A 76 -7.78 -10.00 3.04
CA VAL A 76 -8.55 -9.61 4.24
C VAL A 76 -9.75 -10.53 4.46
N LEU A 77 -10.54 -10.81 3.41
CA LEU A 77 -11.69 -11.70 3.49
C LEU A 77 -11.30 -13.12 3.92
N LEU A 78 -10.22 -13.67 3.37
CA LEU A 78 -9.77 -15.01 3.71
C LEU A 78 -9.23 -15.10 5.13
N ASN A 79 -8.53 -14.07 5.62
CA ASN A 79 -8.14 -13.98 7.03
C ASN A 79 -9.36 -13.95 7.95
N ALA A 80 -10.40 -13.18 7.61
CA ALA A 80 -11.65 -13.15 8.36
C ALA A 80 -12.34 -14.52 8.35
N GLN A 81 -12.44 -15.19 7.22
CA GLN A 81 -13.02 -16.54 7.10
C GLN A 81 -12.24 -17.58 7.91
N ASP A 82 -10.90 -17.54 7.88
CA ASP A 82 -10.07 -18.43 8.68
C ASP A 82 -10.30 -18.20 10.18
N ALA A 83 -10.39 -16.92 10.61
CA ALA A 83 -10.72 -16.60 12.00
C ALA A 83 -12.11 -17.13 12.41
N ILE A 84 -13.13 -16.97 11.56
CA ILE A 84 -14.47 -17.53 11.81
C ILE A 84 -14.42 -19.04 11.95
N SER A 85 -13.68 -19.74 11.09
CA SER A 85 -13.53 -21.20 11.15
C SER A 85 -12.91 -21.70 12.48
N LYS A 86 -12.17 -20.81 13.16
CA LYS A 86 -11.54 -21.03 14.47
C LYS A 86 -12.35 -20.47 15.65
N GLY A 87 -13.61 -20.07 15.40
CA GLY A 87 -14.55 -19.64 16.44
C GLY A 87 -14.60 -18.13 16.69
N ALA A 88 -13.92 -17.30 15.89
CA ALA A 88 -14.05 -15.86 16.00
C ALA A 88 -15.42 -15.38 15.48
N LYS A 89 -15.94 -14.30 16.08
CA LYS A 89 -17.11 -13.60 15.57
C LYS A 89 -16.67 -12.35 14.82
N ILE A 90 -17.18 -12.16 13.62
CA ILE A 90 -16.94 -10.98 12.80
C ILE A 90 -18.21 -10.14 12.75
N TYR A 91 -18.08 -8.88 13.08
CA TYR A 91 -19.16 -7.91 13.03
C TYR A 91 -18.87 -6.91 11.92
N THR A 92 -19.69 -6.91 10.88
CA THR A 92 -19.64 -5.90 9.81
C THR A 92 -20.66 -4.81 10.07
N ASN A 93 -20.37 -3.58 9.66
CA ASN A 93 -21.23 -2.41 9.91
C ASN A 93 -21.53 -2.15 11.39
N ALA A 94 -20.66 -2.62 12.27
CA ALA A 94 -20.79 -2.49 13.71
C ALA A 94 -19.86 -1.39 14.21
N ASN A 95 -20.40 -0.21 14.46
CA ASN A 95 -19.67 0.90 15.05
C ASN A 95 -19.68 0.81 16.56
N ILE A 96 -18.52 0.99 17.18
CA ILE A 96 -18.41 1.09 18.64
C ILE A 96 -18.84 2.50 19.04
N GLN A 97 -19.86 2.60 19.90
CA GLN A 97 -20.37 3.87 20.41
C GLN A 97 -19.70 4.29 21.70
N LYS A 98 -19.37 3.31 22.54
CA LYS A 98 -18.80 3.54 23.86
C LYS A 98 -18.00 2.34 24.30
N VAL A 99 -16.94 2.61 25.06
CA VAL A 99 -16.13 1.59 25.72
C VAL A 99 -16.02 1.93 27.20
N ILE A 100 -16.20 0.97 28.08
CA ILE A 100 -16.00 1.12 29.51
C ILE A 100 -14.91 0.16 29.97
N ARG A 101 -13.82 0.71 30.52
CA ARG A 101 -12.75 -0.07 31.12
C ARG A 101 -13.10 -0.42 32.54
N LYS A 102 -13.01 -1.68 32.90
CA LYS A 102 -13.11 -2.21 34.26
C LYS A 102 -11.75 -2.76 34.69
N LYS A 103 -11.63 -3.19 35.91
CA LYS A 103 -10.38 -3.72 36.44
C LYS A 103 -9.86 -4.94 35.66
N TYR A 104 -10.76 -5.83 35.22
CA TYR A 104 -10.38 -7.11 34.61
C TYR A 104 -11.01 -7.36 33.24
N ASN A 105 -11.89 -6.50 32.76
CA ASN A 105 -12.58 -6.65 31.49
C ASN A 105 -12.98 -5.30 30.89
N TRP A 106 -13.36 -5.34 29.65
CA TRP A 106 -13.93 -4.25 28.87
C TRP A 106 -15.39 -4.52 28.59
N GLU A 107 -16.21 -3.48 28.60
CA GLU A 107 -17.57 -3.46 28.08
C GLU A 107 -17.58 -2.58 26.83
N VAL A 108 -17.93 -3.17 25.68
CA VAL A 108 -17.92 -2.50 24.39
C VAL A 108 -19.35 -2.42 23.86
N PHE A 109 -19.86 -1.22 23.70
CA PHE A 109 -21.25 -0.94 23.27
C PHE A 109 -21.27 -0.69 21.77
N LEU A 110 -22.01 -1.50 21.04
CA LEU A 110 -22.19 -1.40 19.60
C LEU A 110 -23.41 -0.55 19.24
N ASN A 111 -23.42 0.00 18.02
CA ASN A 111 -24.51 0.82 17.48
C ASN A 111 -25.84 0.07 17.31
N ASN A 112 -25.82 -1.27 17.31
CA ASN A 112 -27.02 -2.12 17.26
C ASN A 112 -27.61 -2.43 18.66
N GLY A 113 -27.03 -1.86 19.73
CA GLY A 113 -27.43 -2.09 21.12
C GLY A 113 -26.79 -3.31 21.77
N GLU A 114 -26.01 -4.10 21.08
CA GLU A 114 -25.29 -5.24 21.65
C GLU A 114 -24.14 -4.75 22.54
N ILE A 115 -23.91 -5.46 23.65
CA ILE A 115 -22.78 -5.20 24.55
C ILE A 115 -21.85 -6.42 24.51
N LEU A 116 -20.59 -6.18 24.16
CA LEU A 116 -19.55 -7.20 24.14
C LEU A 116 -18.67 -7.07 25.38
N TYR A 117 -18.25 -8.21 25.92
CA TYR A 117 -17.32 -8.28 27.04
C TYR A 117 -16.01 -8.90 26.58
N SER A 118 -14.89 -8.27 26.92
CA SER A 118 -13.57 -8.75 26.53
C SER A 118 -12.57 -8.56 27.66
N LYS A 119 -11.59 -9.45 27.75
CA LYS A 119 -10.45 -9.31 28.67
C LYS A 119 -9.40 -8.33 28.14
N VAL A 120 -9.30 -8.20 26.82
CA VAL A 120 -8.29 -7.37 26.12
C VAL A 120 -8.95 -6.70 24.94
N ILE A 121 -8.55 -5.47 24.65
CA ILE A 121 -8.84 -4.81 23.37
C ILE A 121 -7.56 -4.76 22.53
N ILE A 122 -7.68 -5.06 21.24
CA ILE A 122 -6.64 -4.78 20.24
C ILE A 122 -7.20 -3.70 19.30
N ASN A 123 -6.64 -2.51 19.41
CA ASN A 123 -6.96 -1.40 18.54
C ASN A 123 -6.07 -1.45 17.29
N ALA A 124 -6.58 -2.00 16.21
CA ALA A 124 -5.92 -2.07 14.90
C ALA A 124 -6.72 -1.29 13.85
N SER A 125 -7.21 -0.10 14.22
CA SER A 125 -8.12 0.71 13.40
C SER A 125 -7.41 1.59 12.36
N GLY A 126 -6.11 1.36 12.11
CA GLY A 126 -5.34 2.05 11.06
C GLY A 126 -5.33 3.58 11.24
N PRO A 127 -5.80 4.37 10.27
CA PRO A 127 -5.80 5.83 10.36
C PRO A 127 -6.55 6.38 11.58
N TYR A 128 -7.50 5.62 12.12
CA TYR A 128 -8.32 5.98 13.29
C TYR A 128 -7.68 5.58 14.63
N ALA A 129 -6.48 4.98 14.62
CA ALA A 129 -5.92 4.36 15.84
C ALA A 129 -5.76 5.36 17.00
N LEU A 130 -5.33 6.59 16.73
CA LEU A 130 -5.24 7.64 17.74
C LEU A 130 -6.60 8.12 18.23
N ASP A 131 -7.57 8.29 17.33
CA ASP A 131 -8.92 8.72 17.71
C ASP A 131 -9.61 7.69 18.58
N VAL A 132 -9.49 6.41 18.21
CA VAL A 132 -10.01 5.31 19.03
C VAL A 132 -9.34 5.31 20.40
N LEU A 133 -8.02 5.43 20.47
CA LEU A 133 -7.30 5.40 21.74
C LEU A 133 -7.60 6.62 22.61
N ASN A 134 -7.50 7.83 22.03
CA ASN A 134 -7.60 9.07 22.78
C ASN A 134 -9.05 9.45 23.10
N ASN A 135 -9.96 9.34 22.13
CA ASN A 135 -11.32 9.89 22.22
C ASN A 135 -12.34 8.85 22.64
N LEU A 136 -12.26 7.60 22.12
CA LEU A 136 -13.23 6.57 22.44
C LEU A 136 -12.86 5.82 23.74
N ILE A 137 -11.56 5.51 23.93
CA ILE A 137 -11.06 4.74 25.07
C ILE A 137 -10.63 5.66 26.21
N GLY A 138 -10.17 6.88 25.90
CA GLY A 138 -9.77 7.90 26.88
C GLY A 138 -8.33 7.75 27.38
N ILE A 139 -7.47 7.05 26.65
CA ILE A 139 -6.04 6.89 26.95
C ILE A 139 -5.24 7.79 26.00
N GLN A 140 -4.47 8.73 26.53
CA GLN A 140 -3.67 9.65 25.73
C GLN A 140 -2.37 8.97 25.26
N SER A 141 -2.24 8.78 23.96
CA SER A 141 -1.00 8.30 23.35
C SER A 141 0.09 9.39 23.34
N ARG A 142 1.34 8.96 23.46
CA ARG A 142 2.50 9.83 23.23
C ARG A 142 2.93 9.86 21.76
N LYS A 143 2.38 8.95 20.93
CA LYS A 143 2.69 8.88 19.51
C LYS A 143 1.90 9.91 18.72
N LYS A 144 2.48 10.30 17.61
CA LYS A 144 1.83 11.14 16.59
C LYS A 144 1.77 10.37 15.30
N ILE A 145 0.69 10.57 14.56
CA ILE A 145 0.49 9.95 13.24
C ILE A 145 0.42 11.05 12.19
N ARG A 146 1.17 10.87 11.11
CA ARG A 146 0.99 11.60 9.86
C ARG A 146 0.10 10.78 8.94
N HIS A 147 -0.94 11.42 8.44
CA HIS A 147 -1.86 10.79 7.50
C HIS A 147 -1.42 11.10 6.07
N VAL A 148 -1.02 10.06 5.33
CA VAL A 148 -0.54 10.20 3.95
C VAL A 148 -1.48 9.47 3.00
N GLN A 149 -2.20 10.26 2.19
CA GLN A 149 -3.06 9.73 1.15
C GLN A 149 -2.24 9.21 -0.02
N GLY A 150 -2.56 8.02 -0.49
CA GLY A 150 -2.08 7.46 -1.73
C GLY A 150 -3.26 7.20 -2.67
N SER A 151 -3.18 7.75 -3.88
CA SER A 151 -4.22 7.66 -4.88
C SER A 151 -3.77 6.90 -6.10
N HIS A 152 -4.71 6.20 -6.73
CA HIS A 152 -4.50 5.42 -7.95
C HIS A 152 -5.53 5.79 -9.01
N ILE A 153 -5.12 5.70 -10.26
CA ILE A 153 -6.01 5.77 -11.43
C ILE A 153 -5.99 4.42 -12.14
N ILE A 154 -7.10 4.06 -12.75
CA ILE A 154 -7.26 2.87 -13.58
C ILE A 154 -7.62 3.31 -14.98
N THR A 155 -6.90 2.79 -15.97
CA THR A 155 -7.13 3.02 -17.40
C THR A 155 -7.46 1.71 -18.10
N GLU A 156 -7.88 1.75 -19.37
CA GLU A 156 -7.81 0.58 -20.23
C GLU A 156 -6.39 0.04 -20.30
N LYS A 157 -6.25 -1.22 -20.67
CA LYS A 157 -4.96 -1.91 -20.75
C LYS A 157 -4.01 -1.18 -21.70
N LEU A 158 -2.89 -0.69 -21.18
CA LEU A 158 -1.92 0.11 -21.94
C LEU A 158 -0.94 -0.76 -22.75
N TYR A 159 -0.81 -2.05 -22.42
CA TYR A 159 0.10 -3.00 -23.09
C TYR A 159 -0.38 -4.43 -22.88
N LYS A 160 0.03 -5.35 -23.77
CA LYS A 160 -0.46 -6.74 -23.75
C LYS A 160 0.22 -7.65 -22.73
N GLY A 161 1.42 -7.32 -22.29
CA GLY A 161 2.18 -8.13 -21.33
C GLY A 161 1.54 -8.21 -19.94
N GLU A 162 2.02 -9.17 -19.15
CA GLU A 162 1.61 -9.36 -17.76
C GLU A 162 2.62 -8.82 -16.73
N GLN A 163 3.75 -8.31 -17.21
CA GLN A 163 4.74 -7.66 -16.37
C GLN A 163 4.23 -6.32 -15.85
N ALA A 164 4.62 -5.98 -14.63
CA ALA A 164 4.43 -4.63 -14.10
C ALA A 164 5.66 -3.76 -14.36
N TYR A 165 5.47 -2.45 -14.42
CA TYR A 165 6.57 -1.50 -14.54
C TYR A 165 6.71 -0.65 -13.27
N ILE A 166 7.96 -0.38 -12.89
CA ILE A 166 8.32 0.59 -11.84
C ILE A 166 9.01 1.77 -12.52
N LEU A 167 8.35 2.91 -12.50
CA LEU A 167 8.85 4.14 -13.07
C LEU A 167 9.47 5.01 -11.98
N GLN A 168 10.79 5.22 -12.06
CA GLN A 168 11.50 6.08 -11.12
C GLN A 168 11.49 7.52 -11.61
N LEU A 169 10.99 8.43 -10.79
CA LEU A 169 10.85 9.84 -11.12
C LEU A 169 12.05 10.66 -10.62
N ASP A 170 12.20 11.87 -11.18
CA ASP A 170 13.26 12.80 -10.82
C ASP A 170 13.20 13.25 -9.36
N ASP A 171 12.01 13.29 -8.79
CA ASP A 171 11.74 13.59 -7.37
C ASP A 171 11.97 12.39 -6.42
N LYS A 172 12.57 11.30 -6.94
CA LYS A 172 12.87 10.03 -6.25
C LYS A 172 11.65 9.20 -5.84
N ARG A 173 10.45 9.63 -6.21
CA ARG A 173 9.25 8.81 -6.06
C ARG A 173 9.18 7.76 -7.15
N ILE A 174 8.36 6.76 -6.92
CA ILE A 174 8.10 5.68 -7.87
C ILE A 174 6.61 5.63 -8.22
N ILE A 175 6.31 5.31 -9.46
CA ILE A 175 4.95 5.00 -9.91
C ILE A 175 4.97 3.61 -10.52
N PHE A 176 3.96 2.83 -10.18
CA PHE A 176 3.73 1.51 -10.74
C PHE A 176 2.74 1.58 -11.89
N LEU A 177 2.98 0.76 -12.92
CA LEU A 177 1.98 0.35 -13.90
C LEU A 177 1.79 -1.15 -13.73
N ILE A 178 0.63 -1.57 -13.27
CA ILE A 178 0.35 -2.97 -12.95
C ILE A 178 -0.83 -3.45 -13.81
N PRO A 179 -0.71 -4.59 -14.53
CA PRO A 179 -1.87 -5.22 -15.16
C PRO A 179 -2.95 -5.52 -14.12
N TYR A 180 -4.18 -5.13 -14.41
CA TYR A 180 -5.27 -5.22 -13.46
C TYR A 180 -6.51 -5.82 -14.13
N LEU A 181 -7.08 -6.87 -13.53
CA LEU A 181 -8.29 -7.57 -14.00
C LEU A 181 -8.26 -7.87 -15.51
N ASP A 182 -7.09 -8.25 -16.05
CA ASP A 182 -6.82 -8.62 -17.46
C ASP A 182 -7.11 -7.53 -18.51
N LYS A 183 -7.98 -6.57 -18.20
CA LYS A 183 -8.47 -5.54 -19.14
C LYS A 183 -7.97 -4.13 -18.84
N TYR A 184 -7.32 -3.92 -17.71
CA TYR A 184 -6.99 -2.59 -17.22
C TYR A 184 -5.51 -2.48 -16.86
N THR A 185 -5.05 -1.25 -16.69
CA THR A 185 -3.78 -0.91 -16.07
C THR A 185 -4.05 -0.04 -14.84
N LEU A 186 -3.56 -0.51 -13.69
CA LEU A 186 -3.53 0.24 -12.44
C LEU A 186 -2.27 1.10 -12.41
N ILE A 187 -2.43 2.39 -12.14
CA ILE A 187 -1.37 3.38 -12.11
C ILE A 187 -1.36 4.08 -10.74
N GLY A 188 -0.26 4.06 -10.06
CA GLY A 188 -0.09 4.70 -8.76
C GLY A 188 1.26 4.43 -8.14
N THR A 189 1.55 5.07 -7.06
CA THR A 189 0.68 5.84 -6.18
C THR A 189 1.18 7.28 -5.99
N THR A 190 0.32 8.13 -5.46
CA THR A 190 0.72 9.44 -4.92
C THR A 190 1.11 9.32 -3.45
N ASP A 191 1.78 10.33 -2.92
CA ASP A 191 2.01 10.53 -1.48
C ASP A 191 1.66 12.00 -1.17
N HIS A 192 0.48 12.19 -0.57
CA HIS A 192 -0.04 13.50 -0.22
C HIS A 192 -0.46 13.51 1.25
N GLU A 193 0.14 14.41 2.04
CA GLU A 193 -0.23 14.55 3.44
C GLU A 193 -1.59 15.21 3.58
N VAL A 194 -2.49 14.61 4.37
CA VAL A 194 -3.87 15.05 4.54
C VAL A 194 -4.20 15.28 6.01
N LYS A 195 -5.09 16.23 6.26
CA LYS A 195 -5.59 16.51 7.63
C LYS A 195 -6.78 15.62 7.99
N SER A 196 -7.59 15.25 7.00
CA SER A 196 -8.72 14.33 7.19
C SER A 196 -8.44 13.03 6.45
N TYR A 197 -8.77 11.93 7.07
CA TYR A 197 -8.64 10.58 6.52
C TYR A 197 -9.99 9.93 6.23
N ASP A 198 -11.09 10.67 6.47
CA ASP A 198 -12.44 10.23 6.13
C ASP A 198 -12.72 10.40 4.63
N ASN A 199 -13.26 9.36 4.01
CA ASN A 199 -13.66 9.35 2.60
C ASN A 199 -12.59 9.91 1.64
N PRO A 200 -11.36 9.37 1.65
CA PRO A 200 -10.29 9.88 0.81
C PRO A 200 -10.68 9.81 -0.67
N LYS A 201 -10.43 10.89 -1.40
CA LYS A 201 -10.69 10.99 -2.83
C LYS A 201 -9.48 11.58 -3.52
N ILE A 202 -9.19 11.09 -4.71
CA ILE A 202 -8.13 11.65 -5.54
C ILE A 202 -8.45 13.10 -5.91
N THR A 203 -7.47 13.97 -5.82
CA THR A 203 -7.57 15.37 -6.26
C THR A 203 -7.16 15.51 -7.72
N ASP A 204 -7.58 16.62 -8.38
CA ASP A 204 -7.16 16.90 -9.74
C ASP A 204 -5.64 17.12 -9.86
N ILE A 205 -5.01 17.61 -8.80
CA ILE A 205 -3.53 17.74 -8.72
C ILE A 205 -2.89 16.36 -8.77
N GLU A 206 -3.40 15.39 -8.01
CA GLU A 206 -2.89 14.02 -8.00
C GLU A 206 -3.10 13.32 -9.35
N LYS A 207 -4.27 13.50 -10.00
CA LYS A 207 -4.52 12.96 -11.36
C LYS A 207 -3.50 13.51 -12.35
N LYS A 208 -3.33 14.83 -12.39
CA LYS A 208 -2.36 15.50 -13.28
C LYS A 208 -0.93 15.02 -13.00
N TYR A 209 -0.58 14.85 -11.73
CA TYR A 209 0.72 14.31 -11.34
C TYR A 209 0.94 12.90 -11.88
N LEU A 210 -0.02 11.97 -11.67
CA LEU A 210 0.08 10.59 -12.16
C LEU A 210 0.18 10.55 -13.69
N ILE A 211 -0.70 11.25 -14.40
CA ILE A 211 -0.71 11.33 -15.87
C ILE A 211 0.60 11.89 -16.40
N SER A 212 1.03 13.05 -15.89
CA SER A 212 2.28 13.69 -16.36
C SER A 212 3.51 12.84 -16.10
N SER A 213 3.55 12.17 -14.96
CA SER A 213 4.66 11.30 -14.58
C SER A 213 4.75 10.06 -15.47
N VAL A 214 3.64 9.38 -15.71
CA VAL A 214 3.60 8.20 -16.59
C VAL A 214 3.92 8.58 -18.03
N ASN A 215 3.41 9.70 -18.52
CA ASN A 215 3.63 10.19 -19.87
C ASN A 215 5.10 10.55 -20.19
N LYS A 216 5.94 10.69 -19.18
CA LYS A 216 7.40 10.78 -19.39
C LYS A 216 7.97 9.49 -19.97
N PHE A 217 7.41 8.35 -19.61
CA PHE A 217 7.97 7.03 -19.91
C PHE A 217 7.25 6.30 -21.05
N ILE A 218 5.93 6.45 -21.21
CA ILE A 218 5.16 5.66 -22.18
C ILE A 218 5.10 6.30 -23.57
N LYS A 219 5.02 5.44 -24.60
CA LYS A 219 4.90 5.83 -26.03
C LYS A 219 3.58 6.52 -26.31
N ASN A 220 2.46 5.87 -25.93
CA ASN A 220 1.11 6.38 -26.15
C ASN A 220 0.67 7.14 -24.90
N LYS A 221 0.64 8.47 -25.01
CA LYS A 221 0.26 9.33 -23.90
C LYS A 221 -1.19 9.10 -23.48
N ILE A 222 -1.43 9.12 -22.18
CA ILE A 222 -2.76 9.12 -21.58
C ILE A 222 -3.19 10.54 -21.17
N THR A 223 -4.48 10.76 -21.13
CA THR A 223 -5.14 12.00 -20.68
C THR A 223 -6.13 11.69 -19.55
N GLU A 224 -6.80 12.68 -19.03
CA GLU A 224 -7.86 12.46 -18.02
C GLU A 224 -9.02 11.63 -18.58
N ASP A 225 -9.33 11.73 -19.88
CA ASP A 225 -10.38 10.95 -20.54
C ASP A 225 -10.11 9.44 -20.57
N ASN A 226 -8.86 9.04 -20.38
CA ASN A 226 -8.49 7.62 -20.27
C ASN A 226 -8.72 7.03 -18.89
N ILE A 227 -9.08 7.84 -17.90
CA ILE A 227 -9.33 7.37 -16.53
C ILE A 227 -10.73 6.76 -16.45
N ILE A 228 -10.79 5.46 -16.19
CA ILE A 228 -12.05 4.72 -16.03
C ILE A 228 -12.50 4.74 -14.56
N TRP A 229 -11.54 4.63 -13.63
CA TRP A 229 -11.80 4.54 -12.20
C TRP A 229 -10.66 5.12 -11.38
N THR A 230 -10.98 5.53 -10.16
CA THR A 230 -9.97 6.02 -9.19
C THR A 230 -10.30 5.50 -7.81
N TYR A 231 -9.26 5.29 -7.00
CA TYR A 231 -9.43 5.06 -5.58
C TYR A 231 -8.27 5.66 -4.78
N SER A 232 -8.53 5.92 -3.51
CA SER A 232 -7.56 6.49 -2.58
C SER A 232 -7.64 5.79 -1.24
N GLY A 233 -6.52 5.73 -0.54
CA GLY A 233 -6.43 5.25 0.82
C GLY A 233 -5.51 6.15 1.64
N VAL A 234 -5.65 6.14 2.96
CA VAL A 234 -4.79 6.91 3.86
C VAL A 234 -3.95 5.97 4.70
N ARG A 235 -2.65 6.19 4.66
CA ARG A 235 -1.66 5.46 5.47
C ARG A 235 -1.42 6.22 6.76
N PRO A 236 -1.55 5.57 7.93
CA PRO A 236 -1.06 6.12 9.19
C PRO A 236 0.45 5.85 9.28
N LEU A 237 1.26 6.89 9.25
CA LEU A 237 2.69 6.78 9.47
C LEU A 237 3.03 7.37 10.83
N VAL A 238 3.63 6.54 11.70
CA VAL A 238 4.08 7.03 13.01
C VAL A 238 5.19 8.04 12.81
N GLU A 239 5.05 9.21 13.40
CA GLU A 239 6.02 10.29 13.30
C GLU A 239 7.34 9.85 13.94
N ASP A 240 8.39 9.82 13.15
CA ASP A 240 9.77 9.72 13.60
C ASP A 240 10.49 11.06 13.40
N LEU A 241 11.77 11.11 13.70
CA LEU A 241 12.58 12.33 13.54
C LEU A 241 12.85 12.69 12.04
N SER A 242 12.27 11.95 11.08
CA SER A 242 12.49 12.21 9.66
C SER A 242 11.54 13.28 9.13
N GLU A 243 12.08 14.28 8.43
CA GLU A 243 11.31 15.39 7.86
C GLU A 243 10.43 14.98 6.66
N ASN A 244 10.77 13.87 5.98
CA ASN A 244 10.11 13.42 4.75
C ASN A 244 9.25 12.17 4.96
N ALA A 245 7.96 12.23 4.61
CA ALA A 245 7.02 11.11 4.70
C ALA A 245 7.49 9.85 3.95
N SER A 246 8.25 10.00 2.86
CA SER A 246 8.79 8.88 2.08
C SER A 246 9.95 8.13 2.77
N LYS A 247 10.53 8.72 3.83
CA LYS A 247 11.63 8.14 4.62
C LYS A 247 11.18 7.56 5.95
N ILE A 248 9.94 7.84 6.37
CA ILE A 248 9.39 7.29 7.63
C ILE A 248 9.29 5.78 7.49
N THR A 249 9.69 5.05 8.53
CA THR A 249 9.52 3.60 8.57
C THR A 249 8.05 3.22 8.35
N ARG A 250 7.82 2.17 7.61
CA ARG A 250 6.48 1.60 7.39
C ARG A 250 6.23 0.38 8.28
N ASP A 251 7.13 0.12 9.22
CA ASP A 251 6.95 -0.92 10.22
C ASP A 251 5.87 -0.47 11.21
N TYR A 252 5.01 -1.39 11.60
CA TYR A 252 4.04 -1.16 12.65
C TYR A 252 4.72 -1.14 14.02
N THR A 253 4.20 -0.29 14.89
CA THR A 253 4.67 -0.17 16.27
C THR A 253 3.53 -0.43 17.24
N PHE A 254 3.86 -0.91 18.43
CA PHE A 254 2.89 -1.25 19.46
C PHE A 254 2.93 -0.25 20.62
N GLU A 255 1.75 0.04 21.16
CA GLU A 255 1.59 0.72 22.44
C GLU A 255 0.66 -0.10 23.32
N ILE A 256 1.10 -0.43 24.53
CA ILE A 256 0.36 -1.26 25.48
C ILE A 256 0.08 -0.42 26.73
N ASP A 257 -1.18 -0.45 27.18
CA ASP A 257 -1.57 0.02 28.50
C ASP A 257 -2.24 -1.13 29.26
N ASP A 258 -1.65 -1.51 30.39
CA ASP A 258 -2.00 -2.69 31.19
C ASP A 258 -2.34 -2.35 32.67
N LYS A 259 -2.59 -1.06 32.97
CA LYS A 259 -2.90 -0.61 34.34
C LYS A 259 -4.16 -1.26 34.94
N ASP A 260 -5.15 -1.57 34.06
CA ASP A 260 -6.36 -2.31 34.36
C ASP A 260 -6.56 -3.36 33.25
N ALA A 261 -7.81 -3.66 32.81
CA ALA A 261 -7.99 -4.49 31.64
C ALA A 261 -7.13 -3.98 30.47
N PRO A 262 -6.25 -4.82 29.90
CA PRO A 262 -5.21 -4.35 28.96
C PRO A 262 -5.77 -3.96 27.60
N ILE A 263 -5.06 -3.04 26.95
CA ILE A 263 -5.24 -2.68 25.55
C ILE A 263 -3.91 -2.66 24.84
N LEU A 264 -3.90 -3.21 23.63
CA LEU A 264 -2.81 -3.09 22.64
C LEU A 264 -3.28 -2.20 21.49
N THR A 265 -2.54 -1.14 21.18
CA THR A 265 -2.76 -0.33 19.98
C THR A 265 -1.65 -0.59 18.98
N VAL A 266 -2.04 -0.85 17.72
CA VAL A 266 -1.16 -1.07 16.59
C VAL A 266 -1.17 0.22 15.73
N PHE A 267 0.01 0.78 15.52
CA PHE A 267 0.22 1.96 14.69
C PHE A 267 1.04 1.62 13.45
#